data_bb9330ebb5144e6033d9830097c961eb
#
_entry.id   bb9330ebb5144e6033d9830097c961eb
#
_cell.length_a   1.000
_cell.length_b   1.000
_cell.length_c   1.000
_cell.angle_alpha   90.00
_cell.angle_beta   90.00
_cell.angle_gamma   90.00
#
_symmetry.space_group_name_H-M   'P 1'
#
loop_
_entity.id
_entity.type
_entity.pdbx_description
1 polymer ?
#
loop_
_entity_poly.entity_id
_entity_poly.type
_entity_poly.pdbx_seq_one_letter_code
_entity_poly.pdbx_strand_id
1 'polypeptide(L)'
;MRRSRLAAAVAAALIALAPTAAAADEQAVPAPIQPSDNAGQLVEQQGCTDQYLIAIPGGANTAPGIPNAVPHGGNVFLTGIFTQLGTGGSVQPLWVSYSATPFAANNYYASSADGYNETVRTVKRLSASCPGATFSFTGYSLGADIASRLLRDIAHGNGPITPDRVDSAALFANPYQGGNGAVLSRITAPESRGALGELKGGYGELGERVLEICNPRDIVCSTDAQY
;
A
#
# COMPACT_ATOMS: atom_id res chain seq x y z
N MET A 1 92.78 43.31 -8.41
CA MET A 1 91.65 43.16 -7.50
C MET A 1 90.40 43.49 -8.26
N ARG A 2 89.66 42.50 -8.78
CA ARG A 2 88.44 42.66 -9.51
C ARG A 2 87.27 41.96 -8.72
N ARG A 3 86.33 42.71 -8.28
CA ARG A 3 85.11 42.20 -7.60
C ARG A 3 84.11 41.90 -8.63
N SER A 4 83.80 40.64 -8.80
CA SER A 4 82.63 40.16 -9.62
C SER A 4 81.36 40.30 -8.82
N ARG A 5 80.38 41.00 -9.34
CA ARG A 5 79.03 41.05 -8.79
C ARG A 5 78.19 39.99 -9.52
N LEU A 6 77.75 39.00 -8.80
CA LEU A 6 76.67 38.07 -9.24
C LEU A 6 75.37 38.76 -9.08
N ALA A 7 74.69 38.95 -10.18
CA ALA A 7 73.23 39.33 -10.18
C ALA A 7 72.40 38.06 -10.14
N ALA A 8 71.65 37.89 -9.09
CA ALA A 8 70.69 36.83 -8.99
C ALA A 8 69.33 37.29 -9.64
N ALA A 9 68.99 36.63 -10.69
CA ALA A 9 67.63 36.81 -11.29
C ALA A 9 66.63 35.96 -10.56
N VAL A 10 65.63 36.58 -9.89
CA VAL A 10 64.48 35.91 -9.28
C VAL A 10 63.41 35.85 -10.36
N ALA A 11 63.17 34.67 -10.88
CA ALA A 11 62.02 34.38 -11.75
C ALA A 11 60.79 34.12 -10.88
N ALA A 12 59.88 35.07 -10.85
CA ALA A 12 58.53 34.88 -10.23
C ALA A 12 57.65 34.07 -11.16
N ALA A 13 57.36 32.81 -10.83
CA ALA A 13 56.37 32.02 -11.49
C ALA A 13 54.97 32.38 -10.96
N LEU A 14 54.19 33.09 -11.75
CA LEU A 14 52.78 33.31 -11.50
C LEU A 14 52.02 32.02 -11.86
N ILE A 15 51.63 31.26 -10.85
CA ILE A 15 50.70 30.15 -11.01
C ILE A 15 49.28 30.76 -11.07
N ALA A 16 48.71 30.82 -12.26
CA ALA A 16 47.31 31.15 -12.47
C ALA A 16 46.44 29.97 -11.99
N LEU A 17 45.87 30.09 -10.78
CA LEU A 17 44.79 29.23 -10.32
C LEU A 17 43.50 29.58 -11.12
N ALA A 18 43.20 28.79 -12.13
CA ALA A 18 41.91 28.82 -12.74
C ALA A 18 40.87 28.18 -11.76
N PRO A 19 39.76 28.84 -11.44
CA PRO A 19 38.72 28.19 -10.67
C PRO A 19 38.13 27.09 -11.55
N THR A 20 38.37 25.83 -11.19
CA THR A 20 37.56 24.73 -11.69
C THR A 20 36.17 24.92 -11.10
N ALA A 21 35.22 25.42 -11.91
CA ALA A 21 33.81 25.31 -11.61
C ALA A 21 33.51 23.81 -11.49
N ALA A 22 33.35 23.32 -10.25
CA ALA A 22 32.76 22.05 -10.00
C ALA A 22 31.35 22.16 -10.62
N ALA A 23 31.10 21.43 -11.71
CA ALA A 23 29.79 21.18 -12.18
C ALA A 23 29.05 20.56 -10.98
N ALA A 24 28.08 21.28 -10.41
CA ALA A 24 27.13 20.69 -9.49
C ALA A 24 26.49 19.56 -10.27
N ASP A 25 26.70 18.32 -9.84
CA ASP A 25 25.91 17.19 -10.28
C ASP A 25 24.46 17.61 -10.05
N GLU A 26 23.79 17.97 -11.13
CA GLU A 26 22.36 18.14 -11.16
C GLU A 26 21.81 16.75 -10.83
N GLN A 27 21.56 16.53 -9.53
CA GLN A 27 20.93 15.31 -9.06
C GLN A 27 19.63 15.22 -9.84
N ALA A 28 19.61 14.34 -10.83
CA ALA A 28 18.41 14.03 -11.58
C ALA A 28 17.32 13.70 -10.56
N VAL A 29 16.31 14.56 -10.46
CA VAL A 29 15.13 14.31 -9.62
C VAL A 29 14.62 12.96 -10.07
N PRO A 30 14.59 11.94 -9.18
CA PRO A 30 14.11 10.62 -9.57
C PRO A 30 12.74 10.78 -10.22
N ALA A 31 12.53 10.15 -11.37
CA ALA A 31 11.21 10.12 -11.98
C ALA A 31 10.18 9.65 -10.93
N PRO A 32 8.99 10.27 -10.85
CA PRO A 32 7.99 9.87 -9.87
C PRO A 32 7.75 8.38 -10.03
N ILE A 33 8.03 7.63 -8.97
CA ILE A 33 7.84 6.17 -8.94
C ILE A 33 6.35 5.94 -9.07
N GLN A 34 5.94 5.27 -10.15
CA GLN A 34 4.54 4.87 -10.30
C GLN A 34 4.22 3.88 -9.18
N PRO A 35 3.14 4.04 -8.41
CA PRO A 35 2.81 3.18 -7.27
C PRO A 35 2.82 1.69 -7.61
N SER A 36 2.36 1.34 -8.80
CA SER A 36 2.36 -0.05 -9.32
C SER A 36 3.75 -0.63 -9.59
N ASP A 37 4.79 0.20 -9.70
CA ASP A 37 6.14 -0.27 -9.99
C ASP A 37 6.86 -0.78 -8.74
N ASN A 38 6.48 -0.30 -7.57
CA ASN A 38 7.10 -0.66 -6.30
C ASN A 38 6.97 -2.15 -5.97
N ALA A 39 5.82 -2.76 -6.23
CA ALA A 39 5.60 -4.19 -5.99
C ALA A 39 6.46 -5.07 -6.92
N GLY A 40 6.61 -4.67 -8.20
CA GLY A 40 7.51 -5.33 -9.15
C GLY A 40 8.96 -5.25 -8.72
N GLN A 41 9.43 -4.08 -8.31
CA GLN A 41 10.79 -3.87 -7.81
C GLN A 41 11.09 -4.74 -6.57
N LEU A 42 10.12 -4.91 -5.67
CA LEU A 42 10.28 -5.77 -4.51
C LEU A 42 10.56 -7.22 -4.93
N VAL A 43 9.79 -7.75 -5.89
CA VAL A 43 9.98 -9.12 -6.41
C VAL A 43 11.32 -9.26 -7.12
N GLU A 44 11.73 -8.25 -7.90
CA GLU A 44 13.05 -8.24 -8.55
C GLU A 44 14.21 -8.27 -7.54
N GLN A 45 14.07 -7.59 -6.42
CA GLN A 45 15.12 -7.49 -5.39
C GLN A 45 15.16 -8.66 -4.42
N GLN A 46 14.01 -9.21 -4.04
CA GLN A 46 13.88 -10.20 -2.98
C GLN A 46 13.43 -11.58 -3.46
N GLY A 47 12.96 -11.69 -4.70
CA GLY A 47 12.32 -12.89 -5.23
C GLY A 47 10.86 -13.02 -4.77
N CYS A 48 10.24 -14.15 -5.12
CA CYS A 48 8.87 -14.46 -4.70
C CYS A 48 8.83 -14.99 -3.28
N THR A 49 7.75 -14.67 -2.57
CA THR A 49 7.33 -15.33 -1.34
C THR A 49 6.10 -16.20 -1.62
N ASP A 50 5.84 -17.18 -0.75
CA ASP A 50 4.67 -18.06 -0.89
C ASP A 50 3.36 -17.29 -0.66
N GLN A 51 3.41 -16.24 0.16
CA GLN A 51 2.22 -15.48 0.54
C GLN A 51 2.52 -13.96 0.64
N TYR A 52 1.60 -13.17 0.10
CA TYR A 52 1.58 -11.72 0.23
C TYR A 52 0.38 -11.26 1.06
N LEU A 53 0.60 -10.34 2.01
CA LEU A 53 -0.47 -9.59 2.66
C LEU A 53 -0.64 -8.24 1.96
N ILE A 54 -1.75 -8.05 1.29
CA ILE A 54 -2.10 -6.77 0.66
C ILE A 54 -2.84 -5.90 1.67
N ALA A 55 -2.15 -4.90 2.19
CA ALA A 55 -2.67 -3.97 3.18
C ALA A 55 -3.17 -2.69 2.51
N ILE A 56 -4.46 -2.40 2.63
CA ILE A 56 -5.14 -1.28 1.95
C ILE A 56 -5.48 -0.23 3.00
N PRO A 57 -4.72 0.88 3.06
CA PRO A 57 -4.94 1.93 4.06
C PRO A 57 -6.27 2.65 3.90
N GLY A 58 -6.76 3.25 4.98
CA GLY A 58 -7.94 4.11 4.97
C GLY A 58 -7.66 5.52 4.45
N GLY A 59 -8.70 6.36 4.45
CA GLY A 59 -8.59 7.77 4.06
C GLY A 59 -7.51 8.51 4.86
N ALA A 60 -6.70 9.30 4.20
CA ALA A 60 -5.54 10.05 4.74
C ALA A 60 -4.40 9.18 5.32
N ASN A 61 -4.43 7.86 5.13
CA ASN A 61 -3.38 6.98 5.65
C ASN A 61 -2.33 6.57 4.62
N THR A 62 -2.50 6.97 3.39
CA THR A 62 -1.55 6.77 2.29
C THR A 62 -1.65 7.90 1.27
N ALA A 63 -0.68 7.96 0.36
CA ALA A 63 -0.65 8.89 -0.77
C ALA A 63 0.06 8.24 -1.97
N PRO A 64 -0.16 8.72 -3.20
CA PRO A 64 0.60 8.27 -4.37
C PRO A 64 2.11 8.42 -4.18
N GLY A 65 2.87 7.44 -4.66
CA GLY A 65 4.33 7.47 -4.63
C GLY A 65 4.98 6.97 -3.33
N ILE A 66 4.21 6.64 -2.28
CA ILE A 66 4.77 5.94 -1.12
C ILE A 66 5.08 4.49 -1.52
N PRO A 67 6.31 3.99 -1.33
CA PRO A 67 6.68 2.63 -1.72
C PRO A 67 5.83 1.57 -1.02
N ASN A 68 5.36 0.56 -1.75
CA ASN A 68 4.50 -0.51 -1.21
C ASN A 68 5.17 -1.35 -0.11
N ALA A 69 6.49 -1.46 -0.10
CA ALA A 69 7.24 -2.19 0.94
C ALA A 69 7.44 -1.38 2.23
N VAL A 70 7.08 -0.09 2.24
CA VAL A 70 7.17 0.78 3.41
C VAL A 70 5.82 0.80 4.11
N PRO A 71 5.76 0.60 5.43
CA PRO A 71 4.50 0.67 6.18
C PRO A 71 3.81 2.03 6.05
N HIS A 72 2.53 2.01 5.66
CA HIS A 72 1.69 3.20 5.60
C HIS A 72 0.91 3.39 6.91
N GLY A 73 0.22 4.50 7.07
CA GLY A 73 -0.51 4.83 8.30
C GLY A 73 -1.77 3.99 8.55
N GLY A 74 -2.41 4.26 9.69
CA GLY A 74 -3.68 3.67 10.09
C GLY A 74 -3.59 2.24 10.64
N ASN A 75 -4.74 1.58 10.80
CA ASN A 75 -4.83 0.26 11.44
C ASN A 75 -4.10 -0.83 10.63
N VAL A 76 -4.05 -0.71 9.32
CA VAL A 76 -3.36 -1.68 8.47
C VAL A 76 -1.84 -1.68 8.63
N PHE A 77 -1.27 -0.59 9.15
CA PHE A 77 0.12 -0.54 9.57
C PHE A 77 0.44 -1.64 10.60
N LEU A 78 -0.34 -1.70 11.69
CA LEU A 78 -0.17 -2.69 12.75
C LEU A 78 -0.43 -4.10 12.24
N THR A 79 -1.45 -4.31 11.40
CA THR A 79 -1.74 -5.61 10.82
C THR A 79 -0.55 -6.13 10.01
N GLY A 80 0.05 -5.29 9.16
CA GLY A 80 1.24 -5.67 8.38
C GLY A 80 2.45 -6.00 9.26
N ILE A 81 2.74 -5.17 10.26
CA ILE A 81 3.86 -5.40 11.18
C ILE A 81 3.67 -6.69 11.99
N PHE A 82 2.48 -6.90 12.59
CA PHE A 82 2.22 -8.10 13.37
C PHE A 82 2.20 -9.38 12.53
N THR A 83 1.73 -9.30 11.29
CA THR A 83 1.81 -10.42 10.35
C THR A 83 3.26 -10.79 10.08
N GLN A 84 4.10 -9.81 9.75
CA GLN A 84 5.51 -10.03 9.48
C GLN A 84 6.24 -10.62 10.70
N LEU A 85 5.99 -10.08 11.89
CA LEU A 85 6.58 -10.59 13.13
C LEU A 85 6.06 -11.99 13.49
N GLY A 86 4.75 -12.22 13.39
CA GLY A 86 4.11 -13.47 13.76
C GLY A 86 4.43 -14.63 12.83
N THR A 87 4.77 -14.35 11.57
CA THR A 87 5.10 -15.36 10.55
C THR A 87 6.61 -15.55 10.36
N GLY A 88 7.43 -14.81 11.10
CA GLY A 88 8.89 -14.86 10.93
C GLY A 88 9.35 -14.38 9.55
N GLY A 89 8.55 -13.58 8.87
CA GLY A 89 8.84 -13.04 7.53
C GLY A 89 8.43 -13.96 6.38
N SER A 90 7.75 -15.08 6.64
CA SER A 90 7.24 -15.95 5.57
C SER A 90 6.09 -15.32 4.76
N VAL A 91 5.39 -14.35 5.34
CA VAL A 91 4.37 -13.53 4.67
C VAL A 91 4.93 -12.12 4.44
N GLN A 92 4.93 -11.68 3.18
CA GLN A 92 5.40 -10.35 2.82
C GLN A 92 4.22 -9.36 2.80
N PRO A 93 4.18 -8.37 3.73
CA PRO A 93 3.20 -7.30 3.66
C PRO A 93 3.58 -6.27 2.59
N LEU A 94 2.55 -5.79 1.89
CA LEU A 94 2.63 -4.69 0.93
C LEU A 94 1.47 -3.73 1.16
N TRP A 95 1.78 -2.45 1.34
CA TRP A 95 0.79 -1.40 1.54
C TRP A 95 0.45 -0.73 0.21
N VAL A 96 -0.83 -0.66 -0.12
CA VAL A 96 -1.28 -0.05 -1.37
C VAL A 96 -1.18 1.47 -1.29
N SER A 97 -0.47 2.05 -2.24
CA SER A 97 -0.29 3.49 -2.38
C SER A 97 -1.33 4.03 -3.38
N TYR A 98 -2.18 4.96 -2.93
CA TYR A 98 -3.21 5.57 -3.76
C TYR A 98 -3.61 6.95 -3.23
N SER A 99 -4.42 7.71 -3.98
CA SER A 99 -4.92 9.02 -3.56
C SER A 99 -6.00 8.88 -2.50
N ALA A 100 -5.59 8.58 -1.27
CA ALA A 100 -6.46 8.37 -0.13
C ALA A 100 -6.85 9.70 0.53
N THR A 101 -7.82 10.43 -0.05
CA THR A 101 -8.29 11.67 0.56
C THR A 101 -9.06 11.37 1.86
N PRO A 102 -8.98 12.29 2.87
CA PRO A 102 -9.83 12.19 4.04
C PRO A 102 -11.30 12.20 3.63
N PHE A 103 -12.17 11.74 4.52
CA PHE A 103 -13.62 11.64 4.34
C PHE A 103 -14.31 13.01 4.13
N ALA A 104 -13.78 13.82 3.22
CA ALA A 104 -14.45 15.02 2.74
C ALA A 104 -15.34 14.60 1.57
N ALA A 105 -16.63 14.73 1.72
CA ALA A 105 -17.72 14.12 0.97
C ALA A 105 -17.62 14.11 -0.57
N ASN A 106 -16.85 14.98 -1.18
CA ASN A 106 -16.82 15.14 -2.64
C ASN A 106 -15.81 14.23 -3.36
N ASN A 107 -14.86 13.62 -2.65
CA ASN A 107 -13.77 12.83 -3.25
C ASN A 107 -13.74 11.36 -2.84
N TYR A 108 -14.68 10.90 -2.01
CA TYR A 108 -14.69 9.53 -1.51
C TYR A 108 -14.67 8.50 -2.65
N TYR A 109 -15.63 8.61 -3.58
CA TYR A 109 -15.74 7.66 -4.69
C TYR A 109 -14.55 7.70 -5.64
N ALA A 110 -13.96 8.87 -5.85
CA ALA A 110 -12.75 9.00 -6.66
C ALA A 110 -11.56 8.30 -5.98
N SER A 111 -11.36 8.53 -4.67
CA SER A 111 -10.34 7.85 -3.88
C SER A 111 -10.56 6.34 -3.83
N SER A 112 -11.80 5.91 -3.66
CA SER A 112 -12.19 4.50 -3.65
C SER A 112 -11.91 3.83 -5.00
N ALA A 113 -12.20 4.49 -6.11
CA ALA A 113 -11.91 3.99 -7.46
C ALA A 113 -10.39 3.93 -7.73
N ASP A 114 -9.66 4.96 -7.33
CA ASP A 114 -8.19 5.00 -7.47
C ASP A 114 -7.54 3.87 -6.68
N GLY A 115 -7.88 3.74 -5.39
CA GLY A 115 -7.36 2.66 -4.54
C GLY A 115 -7.73 1.26 -5.04
N TYR A 116 -8.94 1.07 -5.57
CA TYR A 116 -9.34 -0.20 -6.20
C TYR A 116 -8.43 -0.53 -7.40
N ASN A 117 -8.24 0.43 -8.29
CA ASN A 117 -7.41 0.24 -9.48
C ASN A 117 -5.95 -0.05 -9.13
N GLU A 118 -5.39 0.67 -8.13
CA GLU A 118 -4.03 0.42 -7.65
C GLU A 118 -3.90 -0.96 -7.01
N THR A 119 -4.88 -1.37 -6.21
CA THR A 119 -4.89 -2.71 -5.60
C THR A 119 -4.93 -3.80 -6.67
N VAL A 120 -5.80 -3.66 -7.68
CA VAL A 120 -5.88 -4.60 -8.81
C VAL A 120 -4.56 -4.66 -9.56
N ARG A 121 -3.91 -3.50 -9.83
CA ARG A 121 -2.59 -3.47 -10.51
C ARG A 121 -1.52 -4.19 -9.69
N THR A 122 -1.45 -3.92 -8.39
CA THR A 122 -0.51 -4.55 -7.47
C THR A 122 -0.67 -6.07 -7.47
N VAL A 123 -1.90 -6.56 -7.27
CA VAL A 123 -2.19 -8.00 -7.24
C VAL A 123 -1.90 -8.66 -8.58
N LYS A 124 -2.29 -8.05 -9.70
CA LYS A 124 -1.99 -8.57 -11.05
C LYS A 124 -0.50 -8.71 -11.29
N ARG A 125 0.29 -7.71 -10.92
CA ARG A 125 1.75 -7.73 -11.08
C ARG A 125 2.39 -8.82 -10.25
N LEU A 126 2.05 -8.90 -8.95
CA LEU A 126 2.55 -9.97 -8.08
C LEU A 126 2.14 -11.36 -8.56
N SER A 127 0.89 -11.52 -8.96
CA SER A 127 0.36 -12.78 -9.49
C SER A 127 1.08 -13.24 -10.75
N ALA A 128 1.44 -12.32 -11.64
CA ALA A 128 2.17 -12.61 -12.86
C ALA A 128 3.64 -12.94 -12.59
N SER A 129 4.29 -12.22 -11.67
CA SER A 129 5.70 -12.45 -11.30
C SER A 129 5.87 -13.68 -10.44
N CYS A 130 4.88 -14.01 -9.58
CA CYS A 130 4.89 -15.11 -8.62
C CYS A 130 3.65 -15.99 -8.79
N PRO A 131 3.61 -16.87 -9.81
CA PRO A 131 2.39 -17.64 -10.14
C PRO A 131 1.92 -18.59 -9.04
N GLY A 132 2.82 -19.04 -8.17
CA GLY A 132 2.49 -19.93 -7.04
C GLY A 132 2.07 -19.22 -5.76
N ALA A 133 2.16 -17.88 -5.70
CA ALA A 133 1.87 -17.16 -4.48
C ALA A 133 0.37 -17.06 -4.20
N THR A 134 0.02 -17.07 -2.91
CA THR A 134 -1.32 -16.79 -2.40
C THR A 134 -1.40 -15.40 -1.79
N PHE A 135 -2.61 -14.91 -1.52
CA PHE A 135 -2.85 -13.55 -1.10
C PHE A 135 -3.79 -13.50 0.11
N SER A 136 -3.37 -12.75 1.12
CA SER A 136 -4.25 -12.28 2.18
C SER A 136 -4.50 -10.79 2.03
N PHE A 137 -5.64 -10.31 2.50
CA PHE A 137 -6.03 -8.91 2.38
C PHE A 137 -6.35 -8.30 3.73
N THR A 138 -6.00 -7.05 3.93
CA THR A 138 -6.51 -6.28 5.07
C THR A 138 -6.86 -4.87 4.61
N GLY A 139 -7.96 -4.34 5.13
CA GLY A 139 -8.44 -3.01 4.80
C GLY A 139 -9.01 -2.30 6.01
N TYR A 140 -8.85 -0.97 6.06
CA TYR A 140 -9.43 -0.13 7.08
C TYR A 140 -10.27 0.99 6.47
N SER A 141 -11.53 1.13 6.89
CA SER A 141 -12.42 2.21 6.44
C SER A 141 -12.54 2.24 4.91
N LEU A 142 -12.10 3.29 4.23
CA LEU A 142 -12.00 3.37 2.77
C LEU A 142 -11.22 2.18 2.16
N GLY A 143 -10.16 1.71 2.83
CA GLY A 143 -9.42 0.52 2.42
C GLY A 143 -10.23 -0.78 2.55
N ALA A 144 -11.14 -0.85 3.52
CA ALA A 144 -12.06 -1.97 3.66
C ALA A 144 -13.15 -1.98 2.57
N ASP A 145 -13.65 -0.81 2.16
CA ASP A 145 -14.52 -0.69 0.95
C ASP A 145 -13.80 -1.25 -0.28
N ILE A 146 -12.56 -0.81 -0.52
CA ILE A 146 -11.75 -1.26 -1.66
C ILE A 146 -11.55 -2.78 -1.62
N ALA A 147 -11.13 -3.32 -0.46
CA ALA A 147 -10.93 -4.74 -0.26
C ALA A 147 -12.22 -5.54 -0.47
N SER A 148 -13.35 -5.05 0.07
CA SER A 148 -14.66 -5.71 -0.07
C SER A 148 -15.07 -5.88 -1.53
N ARG A 149 -14.95 -4.84 -2.32
CA ARG A 149 -15.27 -4.90 -3.76
C ARG A 149 -14.33 -5.82 -4.52
N LEU A 150 -13.04 -5.79 -4.19
CA LEU A 150 -12.06 -6.67 -4.80
C LEU A 150 -12.33 -8.14 -4.47
N LEU A 151 -12.60 -8.46 -3.21
CA LEU A 151 -12.92 -9.83 -2.77
C LEU A 151 -14.21 -10.34 -3.42
N ARG A 152 -15.25 -9.49 -3.50
CA ARG A 152 -16.45 -9.81 -4.27
C ARG A 152 -16.14 -10.13 -5.73
N ASP A 153 -15.36 -9.29 -6.39
CA ASP A 153 -15.02 -9.47 -7.80
C ASP A 153 -14.17 -10.73 -8.03
N ILE A 154 -13.26 -11.06 -7.10
CA ILE A 154 -12.52 -12.33 -7.12
C ILE A 154 -13.49 -13.51 -6.96
N ALA A 155 -14.38 -13.47 -5.97
CA ALA A 155 -15.35 -14.54 -5.70
C ALA A 155 -16.25 -14.84 -6.89
N HIS A 156 -16.54 -13.83 -7.70
CA HIS A 156 -17.41 -13.93 -8.88
C HIS A 156 -16.66 -14.02 -10.22
N GLY A 157 -15.33 -14.28 -10.19
CA GLY A 157 -14.52 -14.50 -11.40
C GLY A 157 -14.16 -13.24 -12.19
N ASN A 158 -14.40 -12.05 -11.61
CA ASN A 158 -14.09 -10.76 -12.24
C ASN A 158 -12.82 -10.09 -11.66
N GLY A 159 -12.16 -10.76 -10.71
CA GLY A 159 -10.98 -10.23 -10.02
C GLY A 159 -9.68 -10.50 -10.76
N PRO A 160 -8.56 -9.99 -10.20
CA PRO A 160 -7.21 -10.16 -10.78
C PRO A 160 -6.61 -11.55 -10.57
N ILE A 161 -7.16 -12.34 -9.67
CA ILE A 161 -6.76 -13.72 -9.31
C ILE A 161 -8.00 -14.58 -9.13
N THR A 162 -7.81 -15.89 -9.09
CA THR A 162 -8.88 -16.86 -8.79
C THR A 162 -9.13 -16.97 -7.28
N PRO A 163 -10.33 -17.41 -6.84
CA PRO A 163 -10.66 -17.50 -5.41
C PRO A 163 -9.76 -18.44 -4.60
N ASP A 164 -9.24 -19.49 -5.22
CA ASP A 164 -8.31 -20.44 -4.57
C ASP A 164 -6.97 -19.82 -4.17
N ARG A 165 -6.62 -18.67 -4.76
CA ARG A 165 -5.42 -17.91 -4.41
C ARG A 165 -5.64 -16.91 -3.26
N VAL A 166 -6.83 -16.81 -2.71
CA VAL A 166 -7.14 -16.00 -1.52
C VAL A 166 -7.07 -16.87 -0.29
N ASP A 167 -6.14 -16.59 0.63
CA ASP A 167 -6.05 -17.31 1.90
C ASP A 167 -7.04 -16.76 2.93
N SER A 168 -7.00 -15.45 3.16
CA SER A 168 -7.84 -14.81 4.19
C SER A 168 -7.96 -13.30 3.95
N ALA A 169 -8.94 -12.70 4.61
CA ALA A 169 -9.05 -11.25 4.69
C ALA A 169 -9.53 -10.79 6.07
N ALA A 170 -9.04 -9.62 6.52
CA ALA A 170 -9.49 -8.96 7.73
C ALA A 170 -9.87 -7.51 7.42
N LEU A 171 -11.14 -7.16 7.58
CA LEU A 171 -11.71 -5.87 7.23
C LEU A 171 -12.13 -5.11 8.48
N PHE A 172 -11.55 -3.94 8.69
CA PHE A 172 -11.80 -3.09 9.84
C PHE A 172 -12.66 -1.90 9.44
N ALA A 173 -13.72 -1.64 10.21
CA ALA A 173 -14.64 -0.52 9.97
C ALA A 173 -15.14 -0.49 8.51
N ASN A 174 -15.62 -1.64 8.02
CA ASN A 174 -16.03 -1.80 6.62
C ASN A 174 -17.32 -1.01 6.33
N PRO A 175 -17.31 -0.07 5.36
CA PRO A 175 -18.52 0.64 4.96
C PRO A 175 -19.60 -0.25 4.34
N TYR A 176 -19.25 -1.45 3.88
CA TYR A 176 -20.19 -2.49 3.41
C TYR A 176 -20.47 -3.56 4.47
N GLN A 177 -20.23 -3.27 5.75
CA GLN A 177 -20.47 -4.21 6.84
C GLN A 177 -21.87 -4.83 6.79
N GLY A 178 -21.91 -6.15 6.95
CA GLY A 178 -23.13 -6.92 7.18
C GLY A 178 -23.80 -7.49 5.93
N GLY A 179 -24.33 -8.71 6.05
CA GLY A 179 -25.06 -9.38 4.98
C GLY A 179 -24.19 -9.95 3.84
N ASN A 180 -22.88 -9.89 3.95
CA ASN A 180 -21.93 -10.23 2.86
C ASN A 180 -21.48 -11.69 2.89
N GLY A 181 -21.89 -12.47 3.89
CA GLY A 181 -21.43 -13.85 4.10
C GLY A 181 -20.10 -13.97 4.86
N ALA A 182 -19.56 -12.87 5.37
CA ALA A 182 -18.32 -12.87 6.15
C ALA A 182 -18.51 -13.44 7.56
N VAL A 183 -17.42 -13.90 8.14
CA VAL A 183 -17.32 -14.20 9.57
C VAL A 183 -17.25 -12.89 10.35
N LEU A 184 -18.03 -12.75 11.39
CA LEU A 184 -18.02 -11.56 12.24
C LEU A 184 -17.11 -11.78 13.46
N SER A 185 -16.30 -10.76 13.79
CA SER A 185 -15.53 -10.77 15.03
C SER A 185 -16.46 -10.73 16.25
N ARG A 186 -15.96 -11.15 17.42
CA ARG A 186 -16.78 -11.17 18.67
C ARG A 186 -17.27 -9.79 19.12
N ILE A 187 -16.62 -8.73 18.67
CA ILE A 187 -17.02 -7.34 19.01
C ILE A 187 -17.98 -6.76 17.97
N THR A 188 -18.18 -7.42 16.83
CA THR A 188 -19.06 -6.97 15.75
C THR A 188 -20.48 -7.43 16.04
N ALA A 189 -21.42 -6.50 16.17
CA ALA A 189 -22.82 -6.83 16.34
C ALA A 189 -23.38 -7.45 15.04
N PRO A 190 -24.13 -8.56 15.10
CA PRO A 190 -24.65 -9.23 13.90
C PRO A 190 -25.58 -8.36 13.04
N GLU A 191 -26.27 -7.42 13.67
CA GLU A 191 -27.16 -6.46 13.05
C GLU A 191 -26.45 -5.26 12.43
N SER A 192 -25.15 -5.07 12.70
CA SER A 192 -24.39 -3.93 12.17
C SER A 192 -24.49 -3.83 10.66
N ARG A 193 -24.74 -2.61 10.18
CA ARG A 193 -24.79 -2.28 8.76
C ARG A 193 -23.89 -1.09 8.47
N GLY A 194 -23.09 -1.22 7.43
CA GLY A 194 -22.17 -0.19 6.99
C GLY A 194 -22.83 0.97 6.26
N ALA A 195 -22.18 2.11 6.24
CA ALA A 195 -22.68 3.36 5.67
C ALA A 195 -22.94 3.31 4.15
N LEU A 196 -22.32 2.38 3.43
CA LEU A 196 -22.54 2.16 1.99
C LEU A 196 -23.61 1.08 1.72
N GLY A 197 -24.20 0.52 2.76
CA GLY A 197 -25.25 -0.50 2.64
C GLY A 197 -24.72 -1.87 2.23
N GLU A 198 -25.54 -2.62 1.50
CA GLU A 198 -25.25 -4.00 1.11
C GLU A 198 -24.23 -4.07 -0.02
N LEU A 199 -23.23 -4.93 0.13
CA LEU A 199 -22.33 -5.34 -0.95
C LEU A 199 -23.04 -6.36 -1.83
N LYS A 200 -23.67 -5.92 -2.92
CA LYS A 200 -24.42 -6.80 -3.82
C LYS A 200 -23.55 -7.96 -4.30
N GLY A 201 -24.06 -9.19 -4.09
CA GLY A 201 -23.36 -10.43 -4.40
C GLY A 201 -22.48 -10.95 -3.28
N GLY A 202 -22.17 -10.15 -2.28
CA GLY A 202 -21.33 -10.55 -1.14
C GLY A 202 -19.99 -11.16 -1.53
N TYR A 203 -19.41 -11.92 -0.61
CA TYR A 203 -18.11 -12.57 -0.83
C TYR A 203 -18.21 -13.98 -1.44
N GLY A 204 -19.42 -14.48 -1.76
CA GLY A 204 -19.59 -15.81 -2.34
C GLY A 204 -18.85 -16.88 -1.54
N GLU A 205 -18.07 -17.73 -2.23
CA GLU A 205 -17.28 -18.80 -1.62
C GLU A 205 -16.11 -18.30 -0.72
N LEU A 206 -15.76 -17.02 -0.80
CA LEU A 206 -14.73 -16.43 0.06
C LEU A 206 -15.27 -16.02 1.44
N GLY A 207 -16.57 -16.06 1.68
CA GLY A 207 -17.17 -15.55 2.90
C GLY A 207 -16.54 -16.07 4.19
N GLU A 208 -16.28 -17.38 4.27
CA GLU A 208 -15.65 -18.02 5.45
C GLU A 208 -14.16 -17.62 5.64
N ARG A 209 -13.54 -17.02 4.62
CA ARG A 209 -12.16 -16.52 4.66
C ARG A 209 -12.09 -15.02 4.97
N VAL A 210 -13.24 -14.34 5.06
CA VAL A 210 -13.31 -12.90 5.33
C VAL A 210 -13.78 -12.68 6.76
N LEU A 211 -12.97 -12.00 7.57
CA LEU A 211 -13.33 -11.56 8.91
C LEU A 211 -13.67 -10.08 8.90
N GLU A 212 -14.89 -9.73 9.28
CA GLU A 212 -15.31 -8.33 9.48
C GLU A 212 -15.22 -7.94 10.96
N ILE A 213 -14.57 -6.80 11.22
CA ILE A 213 -14.29 -6.27 12.54
C ILE A 213 -14.85 -4.86 12.63
N CYS A 214 -15.95 -4.71 13.37
CA CYS A 214 -16.65 -3.44 13.56
C CYS A 214 -16.85 -3.13 15.04
N ASN A 215 -16.46 -1.93 15.44
CA ASN A 215 -16.87 -1.41 16.74
C ASN A 215 -18.36 -1.00 16.65
N PRO A 216 -19.23 -1.44 17.57
CA PRO A 216 -20.67 -1.12 17.52
C PRO A 216 -21.00 0.38 17.54
N ARG A 217 -20.03 1.24 17.94
CA ARG A 217 -20.17 2.70 17.94
C ARG A 217 -19.51 3.38 16.74
N ASP A 218 -19.02 2.64 15.79
CA ASP A 218 -18.39 3.18 14.60
C ASP A 218 -19.44 3.47 13.52
N ILE A 219 -19.64 4.74 13.23
CA ILE A 219 -20.65 5.20 12.24
C ILE A 219 -20.35 4.77 10.80
N VAL A 220 -19.16 4.24 10.51
CA VAL A 220 -18.79 3.76 9.19
C VAL A 220 -19.30 2.35 8.96
N CYS A 221 -19.17 1.47 9.96
CA CYS A 221 -19.53 0.05 9.83
C CYS A 221 -20.74 -0.35 10.69
N SER A 222 -21.29 0.54 11.49
CA SER A 222 -22.46 0.29 12.35
C SER A 222 -23.39 1.51 12.41
N THR A 223 -24.03 1.81 11.27
CA THR A 223 -24.94 2.96 11.15
C THR A 223 -26.25 2.77 11.91
N ASP A 224 -26.63 1.52 12.18
CA ASP A 224 -27.89 1.16 12.85
C ASP A 224 -27.74 1.05 14.37
N ALA A 225 -26.56 1.35 14.93
CA ALA A 225 -26.37 1.39 16.36
C ALA A 225 -27.24 2.51 16.95
N GLN A 226 -28.40 2.15 17.47
CA GLN A 226 -29.25 3.06 18.24
C GLN A 226 -28.55 3.34 19.57
N TYR A 227 -28.25 4.61 19.82
CA TYR A 227 -27.75 5.13 21.10
C TYR A 227 -28.90 5.36 22.08
#